data_fa58b3cacc6f708d857bac2c988b3b8e
#
_entry.id   fa58b3cacc6f708d857bac2c988b3b8e
#
_cell.length_a   1.000
_cell.length_b   1.000
_cell.length_c   1.000
_cell.angle_alpha   90.00
_cell.angle_beta   90.00
_cell.angle_gamma   90.00
#
_symmetry.space_group_name_H-M   'P 1'
#
loop_
_entity.id
_entity.type
_entity.pdbx_description
1 polymer ?
#
loop_
_entity_poly.entity_id
_entity_poly.type
_entity_poly.pdbx_seq_one_letter_code
_entity_poly.pdbx_strand_id
1 'polypeptide(L)'
;MIVLLVVLFGGLLNMTGGDNAAAISPVSAEVQAYEPTIRLYATQYGIPEYVELIKAIMMQESGGRGLDPMQAAEGGYNTRYPHVPNGITDPDYSIQCGVQELRDSLNRAGVQSPLDMEHIKLALQGYNYGPGYITWAVSNYGGYSLVNAAEFSDIQAAKLGWRRYGDREYVPHVLRYYAFGRLSGFGGSGAPMIQIALSQEGSGGQTYWSWYGFNSRVAWCACFASWCADQAGLIDAGLVPRSAVCTDSIEWFNNRGKFVDPSYIPSPGDLIFFDWGNDGHADHVGIVVSVANGRVYTIEGNSSDRVRRNDYSLNSSSIYGYGVVG
;
A
#
# COMPACT_ATOMS: atom_id res chain seq x y z
N MET A 1 -24.80 28.08 10.41
CA MET A 1 -25.55 26.94 9.86
C MET A 1 -24.68 26.40 8.70
N ILE A 2 -23.75 25.53 9.03
CA ILE A 2 -22.78 24.97 8.07
C ILE A 2 -23.33 23.58 7.70
N VAL A 3 -23.77 23.47 6.46
CA VAL A 3 -24.28 22.21 5.90
C VAL A 3 -23.05 21.47 5.35
N LEU A 4 -22.65 20.41 6.03
CA LEU A 4 -21.68 19.46 5.50
C LEU A 4 -22.33 18.72 4.32
N LEU A 5 -22.03 19.13 3.10
CA LEU A 5 -22.53 18.48 1.89
C LEU A 5 -21.67 17.24 1.61
N VAL A 6 -22.06 16.12 2.19
CA VAL A 6 -21.55 14.82 1.78
C VAL A 6 -22.14 14.52 0.41
N VAL A 7 -21.37 14.71 -0.66
CA VAL A 7 -21.75 14.30 -2.00
C VAL A 7 -21.64 12.78 -2.08
N LEU A 8 -22.77 12.10 -1.88
CA LEU A 8 -22.93 10.68 -2.17
C LEU A 8 -23.01 10.50 -3.69
N PHE A 9 -21.92 10.16 -4.34
CA PHE A 9 -21.97 9.59 -5.68
C PHE A 9 -22.27 8.10 -5.58
N GLY A 10 -23.54 7.75 -5.64
CA GLY A 10 -24.02 6.40 -5.87
C GLY A 10 -23.74 5.98 -7.31
N GLY A 11 -22.66 5.26 -7.53
CA GLY A 11 -22.44 4.49 -8.75
C GLY A 11 -23.20 3.17 -8.66
N LEU A 12 -24.26 3.02 -9.46
CA LEU A 12 -25.05 1.80 -9.63
C LEU A 12 -24.16 0.75 -10.31
N LEU A 13 -23.62 -0.21 -9.55
CA LEU A 13 -22.95 -1.38 -10.11
C LEU A 13 -23.97 -2.52 -10.25
N ASN A 14 -24.22 -2.87 -11.50
CA ASN A 14 -24.96 -4.09 -11.88
C ASN A 14 -24.20 -5.32 -11.35
N MET A 15 -24.81 -6.01 -10.39
CA MET A 15 -24.33 -7.31 -9.91
C MET A 15 -24.86 -8.41 -10.84
N THR A 16 -23.99 -8.97 -11.67
CA THR A 16 -24.19 -10.33 -12.21
C THR A 16 -23.04 -11.19 -11.67
N GLY A 17 -23.41 -12.32 -11.08
CA GLY A 17 -22.62 -13.12 -10.19
C GLY A 17 -21.39 -13.80 -10.80
N GLY A 18 -20.49 -14.17 -9.91
CA GLY A 18 -19.38 -15.11 -10.12
C GLY A 18 -18.04 -14.56 -9.62
N ASP A 19 -17.54 -15.19 -8.57
CA ASP A 19 -16.18 -15.17 -8.04
C ASP A 19 -15.67 -13.93 -7.29
N ASN A 20 -15.55 -14.11 -5.97
CA ASN A 20 -15.14 -13.15 -4.95
C ASN A 20 -13.63 -12.88 -4.94
N ALA A 21 -13.06 -12.30 -5.95
CA ALA A 21 -11.88 -11.47 -5.83
C ALA A 21 -12.34 -10.01 -5.75
N ALA A 22 -12.50 -9.47 -4.55
CA ALA A 22 -12.86 -8.07 -4.39
C ALA A 22 -11.73 -7.18 -4.94
N ALA A 23 -11.86 -6.76 -6.20
CA ALA A 23 -10.91 -5.90 -6.86
C ALA A 23 -10.66 -4.64 -6.02
N ILE A 24 -9.37 -4.27 -5.86
CA ILE A 24 -8.97 -2.98 -5.30
C ILE A 24 -9.62 -1.90 -6.17
N SER A 25 -10.37 -0.99 -5.54
CA SER A 25 -10.91 0.15 -6.28
C SER A 25 -9.74 1.04 -6.68
N PRO A 26 -9.49 1.25 -7.98
CA PRO A 26 -8.37 2.09 -8.40
C PRO A 26 -8.59 3.53 -7.91
N VAL A 27 -7.50 4.22 -7.60
CA VAL A 27 -7.55 5.66 -7.41
C VAL A 27 -7.79 6.36 -8.76
N SER A 28 -8.38 7.55 -8.73
CA SER A 28 -8.67 8.32 -9.95
C SER A 28 -7.39 8.73 -10.69
N ALA A 29 -7.53 9.10 -11.97
CA ALA A 29 -6.43 9.66 -12.75
C ALA A 29 -5.92 10.97 -12.15
N GLU A 30 -6.81 11.76 -11.55
CA GLU A 30 -6.48 13.00 -10.85
C GLU A 30 -5.58 12.74 -9.62
N VAL A 31 -5.90 11.75 -8.79
CA VAL A 31 -5.05 11.34 -7.68
C VAL A 31 -3.70 10.83 -8.18
N GLN A 32 -3.70 10.04 -9.25
CA GLN A 32 -2.47 9.50 -9.83
C GLN A 32 -1.56 10.60 -10.36
N ALA A 33 -2.13 11.68 -10.91
CA ALA A 33 -1.36 12.83 -11.39
C ALA A 33 -0.60 13.56 -10.27
N TYR A 34 -1.06 13.47 -9.02
CA TYR A 34 -0.38 14.06 -7.86
C TYR A 34 0.74 13.17 -7.27
N GLU A 35 0.95 11.96 -7.78
CA GLU A 35 1.96 11.05 -7.22
C GLU A 35 3.35 11.67 -7.09
N PRO A 36 3.90 12.43 -8.07
CA PRO A 36 5.20 13.07 -7.92
C PRO A 36 5.26 14.04 -6.72
N THR A 37 4.22 14.87 -6.54
CA THR A 37 4.12 15.82 -5.42
C THR A 37 3.95 15.09 -4.08
N ILE A 38 3.10 14.05 -4.03
CA ILE A 38 2.92 13.21 -2.84
C ILE A 38 4.26 12.57 -2.45
N ARG A 39 4.98 12.01 -3.41
CA ARG A 39 6.28 11.36 -3.19
C ARG A 39 7.35 12.34 -2.69
N LEU A 40 7.34 13.56 -3.22
CA LEU A 40 8.22 14.64 -2.77
C LEU A 40 8.00 14.93 -1.26
N TYR A 41 6.77 15.21 -0.86
CA TYR A 41 6.47 15.55 0.54
C TYR A 41 6.56 14.34 1.47
N ALA A 42 6.17 13.15 1.03
CA ALA A 42 6.36 11.92 1.80
C ALA A 42 7.84 11.69 2.12
N THR A 43 8.73 11.89 1.14
CA THR A 43 10.19 11.81 1.34
C THR A 43 10.69 12.91 2.27
N GLN A 44 10.25 14.15 2.04
CA GLN A 44 10.66 15.31 2.85
C GLN A 44 10.29 15.13 4.33
N TYR A 45 9.15 14.51 4.62
CA TYR A 45 8.65 14.33 5.99
C TYR A 45 8.93 12.93 6.56
N GLY A 46 9.74 12.11 5.85
CA GLY A 46 10.25 10.83 6.37
C GLY A 46 9.25 9.70 6.39
N ILE A 47 8.26 9.72 5.50
CA ILE A 47 7.24 8.67 5.33
C ILE A 47 7.09 8.23 3.85
N PRO A 48 8.19 8.02 3.08
CA PRO A 48 8.11 7.69 1.66
C PRO A 48 7.40 6.36 1.38
N GLU A 49 7.40 5.43 2.34
CA GLU A 49 6.74 4.12 2.26
C GLU A 49 5.21 4.22 2.32
N TYR A 50 4.65 5.37 2.71
CA TYR A 50 3.19 5.57 2.83
C TYR A 50 2.55 6.30 1.63
N VAL A 51 3.24 6.43 0.50
CA VAL A 51 2.72 7.09 -0.72
C VAL A 51 1.35 6.52 -1.13
N GLU A 52 1.20 5.19 -1.12
CA GLU A 52 -0.08 4.56 -1.48
C GLU A 52 -1.19 4.86 -0.45
N LEU A 53 -0.85 5.00 0.83
CA LEU A 53 -1.81 5.40 1.86
C LEU A 53 -2.25 6.86 1.68
N ILE A 54 -1.32 7.76 1.35
CA ILE A 54 -1.62 9.17 1.06
C ILE A 54 -2.55 9.27 -0.16
N LYS A 55 -2.29 8.50 -1.22
CA LYS A 55 -3.17 8.42 -2.39
C LYS A 55 -4.58 7.92 -2.03
N ALA A 56 -4.67 6.92 -1.18
CA ALA A 56 -5.95 6.39 -0.70
C ALA A 56 -6.74 7.42 0.12
N ILE A 57 -6.05 8.18 0.98
CA ILE A 57 -6.64 9.30 1.72
C ILE A 57 -7.13 10.38 0.75
N MET A 58 -6.28 10.86 -0.16
CA MET A 58 -6.68 11.87 -1.17
C MET A 58 -7.89 11.40 -2.00
N MET A 59 -7.93 10.12 -2.35
CA MET A 59 -9.07 9.55 -3.07
C MET A 59 -10.35 9.61 -2.24
N GLN A 60 -10.27 9.34 -0.93
CA GLN A 60 -11.41 9.43 -0.02
C GLN A 60 -11.84 10.89 0.21
N GLU A 61 -10.90 11.81 0.36
CA GLU A 61 -11.17 13.21 0.70
C GLU A 61 -11.81 13.98 -0.46
N SER A 62 -11.28 13.83 -1.67
CA SER A 62 -11.69 14.64 -2.81
C SER A 62 -11.72 13.89 -4.15
N GLY A 63 -11.12 12.70 -4.23
CA GLY A 63 -10.81 12.05 -5.50
C GLY A 63 -9.74 12.79 -6.31
N GLY A 64 -8.90 13.60 -5.66
CA GLY A 64 -7.88 14.44 -6.30
C GLY A 64 -8.43 15.71 -6.94
N ARG A 65 -9.65 16.13 -6.60
CA ARG A 65 -10.34 17.26 -7.22
C ARG A 65 -10.31 18.51 -6.35
N GLY A 66 -10.51 19.67 -7.00
CA GLY A 66 -10.50 20.96 -6.31
C GLY A 66 -9.10 21.46 -5.99
N LEU A 67 -9.03 22.52 -5.20
CA LEU A 67 -7.78 23.18 -4.81
C LEU A 67 -7.29 22.74 -3.42
N ASP A 68 -8.10 21.99 -2.70
CA ASP A 68 -7.75 21.39 -1.40
C ASP A 68 -7.92 19.85 -1.47
N PRO A 69 -7.07 19.14 -2.29
CA PRO A 69 -7.27 17.72 -2.56
C PRO A 69 -7.12 16.82 -1.33
N MET A 70 -6.39 17.23 -0.29
CA MET A 70 -6.27 16.51 0.97
C MET A 70 -7.30 16.94 2.03
N GLN A 71 -8.17 17.92 1.72
CA GLN A 71 -9.11 18.54 2.68
C GLN A 71 -8.43 18.98 3.98
N ALA A 72 -7.22 19.53 3.83
CA ALA A 72 -6.33 19.88 4.95
C ALA A 72 -6.54 21.31 5.48
N ALA A 73 -7.54 22.06 4.96
CA ALA A 73 -7.74 23.46 5.32
C ALA A 73 -8.03 23.66 6.81
N GLU A 74 -8.76 22.75 7.44
CA GLU A 74 -9.12 22.85 8.87
C GLU A 74 -8.05 22.25 9.79
N GLY A 75 -7.00 21.64 9.22
CA GLY A 75 -5.93 20.98 9.93
C GLY A 75 -4.91 21.94 10.57
N GLY A 76 -4.11 21.39 11.48
CA GLY A 76 -3.13 22.16 12.27
C GLY A 76 -1.93 22.66 11.48
N TYR A 77 -1.65 22.08 10.30
CA TYR A 77 -0.55 22.49 9.43
C TYR A 77 -0.90 23.60 8.45
N ASN A 78 -2.21 23.91 8.28
CA ASN A 78 -2.62 25.07 7.51
C ASN A 78 -2.40 26.37 8.30
N THR A 79 -1.38 27.12 7.92
CA THR A 79 -1.07 28.44 8.50
C THR A 79 -1.24 29.60 7.51
N ARG A 80 -1.68 29.31 6.27
CA ARG A 80 -1.71 30.28 5.18
C ARG A 80 -3.13 30.63 4.71
N TYR A 81 -4.08 29.72 4.90
CA TYR A 81 -5.42 29.83 4.36
C TYR A 81 -6.48 29.79 5.46
N PRO A 82 -7.71 30.22 5.20
CA PRO A 82 -8.81 30.14 6.17
C PRO A 82 -9.06 28.70 6.63
N HIS A 83 -9.29 28.51 7.94
CA HIS A 83 -9.66 27.22 8.53
C HIS A 83 -11.16 26.94 8.33
N VAL A 84 -11.55 26.73 7.09
CA VAL A 84 -12.91 26.37 6.67
C VAL A 84 -12.84 25.28 5.62
N PRO A 85 -13.87 24.46 5.43
CA PRO A 85 -13.86 23.42 4.40
C PRO A 85 -13.47 23.97 3.02
N ASN A 86 -12.51 23.32 2.34
CA ASN A 86 -11.92 23.76 1.07
C ASN A 86 -11.29 25.16 1.11
N GLY A 87 -10.81 25.59 2.28
CA GLY A 87 -10.20 26.92 2.46
C GLY A 87 -8.86 27.09 1.76
N ILE A 88 -8.10 26.00 1.55
CA ILE A 88 -6.84 26.01 0.80
C ILE A 88 -7.16 26.15 -0.70
N THR A 89 -6.46 27.10 -1.35
CA THR A 89 -6.60 27.34 -2.80
C THR A 89 -5.32 27.03 -3.58
N ASP A 90 -4.45 26.22 -2.99
CA ASP A 90 -3.17 25.76 -3.55
C ASP A 90 -3.05 24.26 -3.32
N PRO A 91 -3.20 23.42 -4.39
CA PRO A 91 -3.16 21.98 -4.26
C PRO A 91 -1.83 21.44 -3.73
N ASP A 92 -0.72 22.06 -4.09
CA ASP A 92 0.61 21.67 -3.62
C ASP A 92 0.71 21.86 -2.10
N TYR A 93 0.25 23.02 -1.59
CA TYR A 93 0.21 23.30 -0.16
C TYR A 93 -0.77 22.41 0.60
N SER A 94 -1.92 22.08 0.00
CA SER A 94 -2.87 21.11 0.57
C SER A 94 -2.22 19.76 0.78
N ILE A 95 -1.48 19.25 -0.23
CA ILE A 95 -0.75 17.97 -0.12
C ILE A 95 0.32 18.06 0.96
N GLN A 96 1.06 19.17 1.00
CA GLN A 96 2.08 19.39 2.03
C GLN A 96 1.48 19.31 3.45
N CYS A 97 0.34 19.94 3.68
CA CYS A 97 -0.35 19.91 4.98
C CYS A 97 -0.87 18.53 5.32
N GLY A 98 -1.58 17.87 4.39
CA GLY A 98 -2.16 16.55 4.62
C GLY A 98 -1.12 15.46 4.88
N VAL A 99 0.04 15.52 4.19
CA VAL A 99 1.15 14.58 4.44
C VAL A 99 1.72 14.76 5.86
N GLN A 100 1.85 16.00 6.34
CA GLN A 100 2.33 16.26 7.71
C GLN A 100 1.34 15.77 8.75
N GLU A 101 0.04 15.95 8.54
CA GLU A 101 -1.00 15.46 9.44
C GLU A 101 -1.02 13.93 9.50
N LEU A 102 -0.86 13.28 8.34
CA LEU A 102 -0.76 11.83 8.31
C LEU A 102 0.48 11.34 9.06
N ARG A 103 1.66 11.93 8.81
CA ARG A 103 2.88 11.60 9.55
C ARG A 103 2.67 11.67 11.07
N ASP A 104 2.06 12.74 11.55
CA ASP A 104 1.80 12.89 12.98
C ASP A 104 0.81 11.86 13.51
N SER A 105 -0.22 11.53 12.72
CA SER A 105 -1.19 10.49 13.07
C SER A 105 -0.55 9.11 13.12
N LEU A 106 0.32 8.77 12.16
CA LEU A 106 1.09 7.52 12.14
C LEU A 106 2.01 7.41 13.36
N ASN A 107 2.74 8.48 13.66
CA ASN A 107 3.64 8.52 14.83
C ASN A 107 2.88 8.37 16.15
N ARG A 108 1.76 9.07 16.32
CA ARG A 108 0.93 9.00 17.55
C ARG A 108 0.27 7.65 17.73
N ALA A 109 -0.14 7.01 16.65
CA ALA A 109 -0.71 5.67 16.68
C ALA A 109 0.36 4.59 16.90
N GLY A 110 1.65 4.90 16.77
CA GLY A 110 2.75 3.95 16.94
C GLY A 110 2.94 3.02 15.75
N VAL A 111 2.55 3.45 14.55
CA VAL A 111 2.67 2.65 13.32
C VAL A 111 4.13 2.32 13.02
N GLN A 112 4.44 1.05 12.84
CA GLN A 112 5.80 0.56 12.62
C GLN A 112 6.12 0.33 11.13
N SER A 113 5.10 0.08 10.30
CA SER A 113 5.26 -0.19 8.87
C SER A 113 3.96 0.03 8.11
N PRO A 114 3.98 0.12 6.76
CA PRO A 114 2.77 0.15 5.93
C PRO A 114 1.81 -1.06 6.10
N LEU A 115 2.26 -2.09 6.82
CA LEU A 115 1.57 -3.34 7.11
C LEU A 115 0.92 -3.40 8.46
N ASP A 116 1.31 -2.52 9.33
CA ASP A 116 0.80 -2.42 10.68
C ASP A 116 -0.65 -1.94 10.67
N MET A 117 -1.52 -2.79 10.12
CA MET A 117 -2.92 -2.45 9.85
C MET A 117 -3.71 -2.12 11.12
N GLU A 118 -3.31 -2.65 12.26
CA GLU A 118 -3.95 -2.34 13.53
C GLU A 118 -3.73 -0.87 13.89
N HIS A 119 -2.47 -0.43 13.89
CA HIS A 119 -2.11 0.95 14.18
C HIS A 119 -2.44 1.92 13.01
N ILE A 120 -2.38 1.46 11.75
CA ILE A 120 -2.82 2.26 10.60
C ILE A 120 -4.31 2.61 10.69
N LYS A 121 -5.18 1.69 11.08
CA LYS A 121 -6.60 1.98 11.29
C LYS A 121 -6.80 3.04 12.37
N LEU A 122 -6.04 2.96 13.45
CA LEU A 122 -6.07 3.96 14.52
C LEU A 122 -5.59 5.33 14.02
N ALA A 123 -4.48 5.36 13.25
CA ALA A 123 -3.94 6.57 12.64
C ALA A 123 -4.92 7.22 11.67
N LEU A 124 -5.56 6.43 10.80
CA LEU A 124 -6.56 6.91 9.85
C LEU A 124 -7.77 7.57 10.54
N GLN A 125 -8.32 6.91 11.57
CA GLN A 125 -9.43 7.50 12.30
C GLN A 125 -8.97 8.76 13.07
N GLY A 126 -7.72 8.78 13.55
CA GLY A 126 -7.10 9.97 14.14
C GLY A 126 -6.88 11.10 13.15
N TYR A 127 -6.57 10.80 11.89
CA TYR A 127 -6.48 11.78 10.81
C TYR A 127 -7.84 12.48 10.60
N ASN A 128 -8.93 11.72 10.57
CA ASN A 128 -10.29 12.26 10.38
C ASN A 128 -10.85 12.99 11.61
N TYR A 129 -10.58 12.48 12.82
CA TYR A 129 -11.16 13.03 14.07
C TYR A 129 -10.23 13.98 14.83
N GLY A 130 -8.98 14.07 14.38
CA GLY A 130 -7.94 14.73 15.13
C GLY A 130 -7.24 13.83 16.16
N PRO A 131 -6.08 14.25 16.68
CA PRO A 131 -5.20 13.41 17.51
C PRO A 131 -5.81 13.01 18.86
N GLY A 132 -6.84 13.70 19.31
CA GLY A 132 -7.56 13.36 20.55
C GLY A 132 -8.24 12.00 20.50
N TYR A 133 -8.67 11.55 19.33
CA TYR A 133 -9.24 10.23 19.15
C TYR A 133 -8.22 9.11 19.45
N ILE A 134 -7.00 9.24 18.94
CA ILE A 134 -5.95 8.23 19.12
C ILE A 134 -5.72 7.98 20.62
N THR A 135 -5.49 9.05 21.38
CA THR A 135 -5.26 8.95 22.82
C THR A 135 -6.45 8.36 23.54
N TRP A 136 -7.67 8.79 23.20
CA TRP A 136 -8.90 8.31 23.81
C TRP A 136 -9.15 6.81 23.51
N ALA A 137 -8.99 6.40 22.24
CA ALA A 137 -9.23 5.03 21.82
C ALA A 137 -8.24 4.05 22.45
N VAL A 138 -6.95 4.41 22.49
CA VAL A 138 -5.92 3.60 23.16
C VAL A 138 -6.21 3.45 24.65
N SER A 139 -6.52 4.57 25.34
CA SER A 139 -6.73 4.57 26.79
C SER A 139 -7.98 3.81 27.23
N ASN A 140 -9.03 3.79 26.42
CA ASN A 140 -10.30 3.17 26.82
C ASN A 140 -10.52 1.77 26.21
N TYR A 141 -9.90 1.49 25.05
CA TYR A 141 -10.21 0.29 24.24
C TYR A 141 -8.95 -0.44 23.73
N GLY A 142 -7.76 0.09 23.97
CA GLY A 142 -6.50 -0.49 23.47
C GLY A 142 -6.22 -0.23 21.99
N GLY A 143 -7.13 0.42 21.23
CA GLY A 143 -6.96 0.67 19.82
C GLY A 143 -8.25 1.05 19.10
N TYR A 144 -8.23 0.95 17.77
CA TYR A 144 -9.37 1.27 16.90
C TYR A 144 -10.39 0.14 16.81
N SER A 145 -11.68 0.52 16.79
CA SER A 145 -12.77 -0.29 16.29
C SER A 145 -13.85 0.60 15.67
N LEU A 146 -14.71 0.04 14.79
CA LEU A 146 -15.88 0.76 14.27
C LEU A 146 -16.82 1.23 15.38
N VAL A 147 -16.92 0.43 16.43
CA VAL A 147 -17.79 0.74 17.57
C VAL A 147 -17.28 1.97 18.32
N ASN A 148 -15.99 2.00 18.68
CA ASN A 148 -15.45 3.15 19.42
C ASN A 148 -15.30 4.40 18.55
N ALA A 149 -15.11 4.26 17.23
CA ALA A 149 -15.16 5.39 16.29
C ALA A 149 -16.56 6.04 16.27
N ALA A 150 -17.62 5.22 16.25
CA ALA A 150 -19.00 5.72 16.33
C ALA A 150 -19.27 6.40 17.68
N GLU A 151 -18.87 5.79 18.79
CA GLU A 151 -19.03 6.33 20.14
C GLU A 151 -18.31 7.69 20.30
N PHE A 152 -17.05 7.78 19.87
CA PHE A 152 -16.31 9.05 19.91
C PHE A 152 -17.01 10.15 19.09
N SER A 153 -17.51 9.79 17.89
CA SER A 153 -18.29 10.72 17.06
C SER A 153 -19.53 11.24 17.81
N ASP A 154 -20.28 10.35 18.47
CA ASP A 154 -21.46 10.75 19.24
C ASP A 154 -21.12 11.65 20.43
N ILE A 155 -20.04 11.33 21.15
CA ILE A 155 -19.55 12.15 22.28
C ILE A 155 -19.16 13.56 21.79
N GLN A 156 -18.40 13.67 20.68
CA GLN A 156 -17.98 14.99 20.18
C GLN A 156 -19.16 15.76 19.57
N ALA A 157 -20.04 15.08 18.83
CA ALA A 157 -21.24 15.69 18.27
C ALA A 157 -22.13 16.30 19.37
N ALA A 158 -22.34 15.56 20.47
CA ALA A 158 -23.11 16.04 21.61
C ALA A 158 -22.48 17.26 22.29
N LYS A 159 -21.15 17.28 22.46
CA LYS A 159 -20.41 18.42 23.02
C LYS A 159 -20.52 19.67 22.17
N LEU A 160 -20.55 19.53 20.85
CA LEU A 160 -20.58 20.64 19.89
C LEU A 160 -21.99 21.04 19.46
N GLY A 161 -23.01 20.29 19.88
CA GLY A 161 -24.38 20.47 19.41
C GLY A 161 -24.56 20.13 17.92
N TRP A 162 -23.73 19.25 17.40
CA TRP A 162 -23.75 18.84 16.01
C TRP A 162 -24.54 17.56 15.79
N ARG A 163 -25.04 17.36 14.59
CA ARG A 163 -25.72 16.10 14.23
C ARG A 163 -24.75 14.91 14.12
N ARG A 164 -23.52 15.17 13.72
CA ARG A 164 -22.46 14.19 13.46
C ARG A 164 -21.09 14.85 13.57
N TYR A 165 -20.10 14.11 14.05
CA TYR A 165 -18.71 14.54 14.09
C TYR A 165 -17.87 13.62 13.20
N GLY A 166 -17.27 14.15 12.13
CA GLY A 166 -16.45 13.43 11.19
C GLY A 166 -17.12 12.22 10.51
N ASP A 167 -16.33 11.34 9.96
CA ASP A 167 -16.78 10.09 9.33
C ASP A 167 -16.51 8.87 10.22
N ARG A 168 -17.58 8.20 10.68
CA ARG A 168 -17.52 7.02 11.54
C ARG A 168 -16.92 5.79 10.83
N GLU A 169 -17.04 5.77 9.52
CA GLU A 169 -16.58 4.70 8.64
C GLU A 169 -15.37 5.14 7.79
N TYR A 170 -14.64 6.16 8.25
CA TYR A 170 -13.49 6.70 7.53
C TYR A 170 -12.47 5.62 7.18
N VAL A 171 -12.15 4.77 8.14
CA VAL A 171 -11.18 3.68 7.94
C VAL A 171 -11.59 2.73 6.81
N PRO A 172 -12.77 2.08 6.81
CA PRO A 172 -13.16 1.25 5.67
C PRO A 172 -13.29 2.05 4.36
N HIS A 173 -13.66 3.34 4.43
CA HIS A 173 -13.74 4.19 3.24
C HIS A 173 -12.38 4.45 2.60
N VAL A 174 -11.31 4.71 3.38
CA VAL A 174 -9.95 4.85 2.87
C VAL A 174 -9.38 3.50 2.43
N LEU A 175 -9.54 2.46 3.26
CA LEU A 175 -8.92 1.17 3.01
C LEU A 175 -9.43 0.46 1.74
N ARG A 176 -10.59 0.82 1.21
CA ARG A 176 -11.05 0.31 -0.10
C ARG A 176 -10.15 0.76 -1.26
N TYR A 177 -9.41 1.86 -1.11
CA TYR A 177 -8.44 2.37 -2.08
C TYR A 177 -6.99 2.04 -1.71
N TYR A 178 -6.76 1.60 -0.48
CA TYR A 178 -5.45 1.20 -0.01
C TYR A 178 -5.24 -0.27 -0.31
N ALA A 179 -4.44 -0.56 -1.33
CA ALA A 179 -4.16 -1.92 -1.79
C ALA A 179 -3.81 -2.88 -0.65
N PHE A 180 -3.22 -2.35 0.39
CA PHE A 180 -2.72 -3.03 1.57
C PHE A 180 -3.80 -3.34 2.62
N GLY A 181 -4.80 -2.51 2.75
CA GLY A 181 -5.89 -2.72 3.69
C GLY A 181 -6.74 -3.95 3.37
N ARG A 182 -6.71 -4.42 2.13
CA ARG A 182 -7.44 -5.62 1.68
C ARG A 182 -6.57 -6.87 1.61
N LEU A 183 -5.24 -6.72 1.48
CA LEU A 183 -4.33 -7.86 1.53
C LEU A 183 -4.30 -8.52 2.92
N SER A 184 -4.61 -7.77 3.99
CA SER A 184 -4.80 -8.34 5.33
C SER A 184 -6.06 -9.24 5.47
N GLY A 185 -6.93 -9.26 4.46
CA GLY A 185 -8.07 -10.21 4.34
C GLY A 185 -7.76 -11.44 3.47
N PHE A 186 -6.71 -11.38 2.68
CA PHE A 186 -6.12 -12.56 2.01
C PHE A 186 -5.03 -13.10 2.93
N GLY A 187 -5.34 -14.16 3.67
CA GLY A 187 -4.43 -14.83 4.60
C GLY A 187 -3.23 -15.51 3.95
N GLY A 188 -2.62 -14.89 2.95
CA GLY A 188 -1.40 -15.36 2.31
C GLY A 188 -0.17 -14.72 2.96
N SER A 189 0.84 -15.53 3.28
CA SER A 189 2.12 -15.13 3.87
C SER A 189 2.92 -14.12 3.02
N GLY A 190 2.61 -13.99 1.72
CA GLY A 190 3.32 -13.10 0.79
C GLY A 190 2.91 -11.63 0.78
N ALA A 191 1.78 -11.26 1.39
CA ALA A 191 1.28 -9.89 1.36
C ALA A 191 2.27 -8.84 1.91
N PRO A 192 2.99 -9.07 3.02
CA PRO A 192 4.04 -8.19 3.50
C PRO A 192 5.14 -7.92 2.48
N MET A 193 5.64 -8.94 1.83
CA MET A 193 6.72 -8.84 0.85
C MET A 193 6.34 -7.96 -0.35
N ILE A 194 5.11 -8.09 -0.85
CA ILE A 194 4.61 -7.26 -1.96
C ILE A 194 4.72 -5.77 -1.63
N GLN A 195 4.36 -5.40 -0.44
CA GLN A 195 4.26 -4.01 -0.01
C GLN A 195 5.63 -3.38 0.13
N ILE A 196 6.54 -4.11 0.77
CA ILE A 196 7.94 -3.71 0.87
C ILE A 196 8.49 -3.52 -0.54
N ALA A 197 8.21 -4.46 -1.45
CA ALA A 197 8.66 -4.38 -2.84
C ALA A 197 8.09 -3.15 -3.57
N LEU A 198 6.79 -2.88 -3.44
CA LEU A 198 6.14 -1.74 -4.08
C LEU A 198 6.65 -0.40 -3.53
N SER A 199 6.99 -0.30 -2.25
CA SER A 199 7.59 0.91 -1.66
C SER A 199 8.96 1.24 -2.24
N GLN A 200 9.61 0.27 -2.88
CA GLN A 200 10.94 0.42 -3.49
C GLN A 200 10.89 0.82 -4.97
N GLU A 201 9.71 1.01 -5.56
CA GLU A 201 9.57 1.34 -6.98
C GLU A 201 10.42 2.57 -7.36
N GLY A 202 11.17 2.45 -8.46
CA GLY A 202 12.11 3.47 -8.93
C GLY A 202 13.51 3.41 -8.31
N SER A 203 13.70 2.65 -7.23
CA SER A 203 15.00 2.51 -6.54
C SER A 203 16.02 1.75 -7.39
N GLY A 204 17.30 2.08 -7.22
CA GLY A 204 18.44 1.34 -7.78
C GLY A 204 18.87 0.19 -6.88
N GLY A 205 19.78 -0.68 -7.38
CA GLY A 205 20.11 -1.95 -6.78
C GLY A 205 21.05 -1.94 -5.56
N GLN A 206 21.69 -0.80 -5.26
CA GLN A 206 22.78 -0.77 -4.24
C GLN A 206 22.34 -1.31 -2.88
N THR A 207 21.17 -0.92 -2.40
CA THR A 207 20.59 -1.40 -1.14
C THR A 207 20.54 -2.94 -1.09
N TYR A 208 20.11 -3.57 -2.17
CA TYR A 208 19.78 -5.01 -2.18
C TYR A 208 21.03 -5.89 -2.34
N TRP A 209 21.91 -5.56 -3.30
CA TRP A 209 23.12 -6.35 -3.47
C TRP A 209 24.13 -6.13 -2.35
N SER A 210 24.21 -4.90 -1.76
CA SER A 210 25.09 -4.67 -0.59
C SER A 210 24.56 -5.34 0.69
N TRP A 211 23.23 -5.35 0.92
CA TRP A 211 22.61 -6.11 2.00
C TRP A 211 22.91 -7.61 1.90
N TYR A 212 22.90 -8.15 0.69
CA TYR A 212 23.24 -9.55 0.49
C TYR A 212 24.71 -9.87 0.84
N GLY A 213 25.61 -8.90 0.67
CA GLY A 213 27.02 -9.01 0.98
C GLY A 213 27.96 -8.75 -0.20
N PHE A 214 27.47 -8.28 -1.34
CA PHE A 214 28.31 -7.90 -2.46
C PHE A 214 28.91 -6.50 -2.28
N ASN A 215 30.18 -6.33 -2.68
CA ASN A 215 30.90 -5.06 -2.58
C ASN A 215 30.84 -4.25 -3.90
N SER A 216 30.25 -4.80 -4.94
CA SER A 216 30.09 -4.16 -6.26
C SER A 216 28.79 -4.60 -6.89
N ARG A 217 28.35 -3.86 -7.90
CA ARG A 217 27.12 -4.16 -8.66
C ARG A 217 27.17 -5.55 -9.28
N VAL A 218 26.12 -6.32 -9.06
CA VAL A 218 25.83 -7.62 -9.67
C VAL A 218 24.44 -7.59 -10.33
N ALA A 219 24.01 -8.68 -10.96
CA ALA A 219 22.59 -8.88 -11.24
C ALA A 219 21.86 -9.03 -9.91
N TRP A 220 20.84 -8.23 -9.65
CA TRP A 220 20.26 -8.07 -8.32
C TRP A 220 18.76 -8.33 -8.21
N CYS A 221 18.15 -8.97 -9.21
CA CYS A 221 16.74 -9.36 -9.14
C CYS A 221 16.45 -10.31 -7.96
N ALA A 222 17.26 -11.35 -7.78
CA ALA A 222 17.14 -12.27 -6.67
C ALA A 222 17.54 -11.65 -5.33
N CYS A 223 18.53 -10.75 -5.29
CA CYS A 223 18.87 -9.99 -4.09
C CYS A 223 17.68 -9.11 -3.64
N PHE A 224 16.97 -8.48 -4.58
CA PHE A 224 15.78 -7.68 -4.31
C PHE A 224 14.64 -8.51 -3.73
N ALA A 225 14.30 -9.64 -4.36
CA ALA A 225 13.26 -10.53 -3.88
C ALA A 225 13.57 -11.07 -2.47
N SER A 226 14.83 -11.49 -2.25
CA SER A 226 15.30 -11.92 -0.93
C SER A 226 15.26 -10.81 0.11
N TRP A 227 15.69 -9.60 -0.25
CA TRP A 227 15.62 -8.46 0.67
C TRP A 227 14.18 -8.15 1.08
N CYS A 228 13.25 -8.13 0.12
CA CYS A 228 11.84 -7.91 0.41
C CYS A 228 11.26 -9.01 1.33
N ALA A 229 11.66 -10.26 1.08
CA ALA A 229 11.26 -11.40 1.91
C ALA A 229 11.84 -11.33 3.33
N ASP A 230 13.09 -10.89 3.47
CA ASP A 230 13.75 -10.68 4.78
C ASP A 230 13.02 -9.62 5.59
N GLN A 231 12.81 -8.45 4.99
CA GLN A 231 12.07 -7.34 5.63
C GLN A 231 10.63 -7.72 6.02
N ALA A 232 10.05 -8.71 5.32
CA ALA A 232 8.74 -9.28 5.63
C ALA A 232 8.78 -10.42 6.66
N GLY A 233 9.95 -10.81 7.14
CA GLY A 233 10.12 -11.95 8.07
C GLY A 233 9.93 -13.32 7.43
N LEU A 234 9.83 -13.41 6.09
CA LEU A 234 9.53 -14.65 5.37
C LEU A 234 10.74 -15.58 5.26
N ILE A 235 11.96 -15.04 5.34
CA ILE A 235 13.19 -15.86 5.38
C ILE A 235 13.26 -16.58 6.73
N ASP A 236 13.09 -15.88 7.83
CA ASP A 236 13.10 -16.46 9.18
C ASP A 236 11.96 -17.48 9.38
N ALA A 237 10.81 -17.22 8.75
CA ALA A 237 9.67 -18.14 8.73
C ALA A 237 9.91 -19.39 7.83
N GLY A 238 11.00 -19.44 7.07
CA GLY A 238 11.30 -20.54 6.15
C GLY A 238 10.35 -20.64 4.95
N LEU A 239 9.76 -19.53 4.53
CA LEU A 239 8.80 -19.46 3.43
C LEU A 239 9.42 -18.99 2.12
N VAL A 240 10.52 -18.22 2.17
CA VAL A 240 11.29 -17.74 1.02
C VAL A 240 12.78 -17.93 1.32
N PRO A 241 13.62 -18.33 0.33
CA PRO A 241 15.06 -18.46 0.54
C PRO A 241 15.77 -17.11 0.59
N ARG A 242 16.88 -17.03 1.30
CA ARG A 242 17.87 -15.96 1.10
C ARG A 242 18.78 -16.36 -0.05
N SER A 243 18.57 -15.79 -1.21
CA SER A 243 19.30 -16.13 -2.44
C SER A 243 19.66 -14.89 -3.26
N ALA A 244 20.75 -14.95 -3.99
CA ALA A 244 21.18 -13.97 -4.98
C ALA A 244 21.10 -14.50 -6.42
N VAL A 245 20.70 -15.77 -6.59
CA VAL A 245 20.69 -16.50 -7.87
C VAL A 245 19.33 -17.15 -8.07
N CYS A 246 18.76 -17.01 -9.26
CA CYS A 246 17.43 -17.56 -9.56
C CYS A 246 17.39 -19.10 -9.43
N THR A 247 18.43 -19.78 -9.93
CA THR A 247 18.52 -21.24 -9.86
C THR A 247 18.54 -21.77 -8.43
N ASP A 248 19.25 -21.11 -7.51
CA ASP A 248 19.30 -21.50 -6.10
C ASP A 248 17.93 -21.32 -5.43
N SER A 249 17.21 -20.26 -5.79
CA SER A 249 15.84 -20.03 -5.32
C SER A 249 14.91 -21.14 -5.80
N ILE A 250 14.98 -21.50 -7.08
CA ILE A 250 14.17 -22.56 -7.68
C ILE A 250 14.47 -23.91 -7.02
N GLU A 251 15.74 -24.25 -6.81
CA GLU A 251 16.14 -25.49 -6.14
C GLU A 251 15.59 -25.54 -4.72
N TRP A 252 15.63 -24.42 -4.00
CA TRP A 252 15.09 -24.32 -2.65
C TRP A 252 13.57 -24.58 -2.62
N PHE A 253 12.79 -24.04 -3.57
CA PHE A 253 11.36 -24.31 -3.70
C PHE A 253 11.08 -25.75 -4.16
N ASN A 254 11.86 -26.28 -5.11
CA ASN A 254 11.76 -27.67 -5.57
C ASN A 254 11.94 -28.64 -4.41
N ASN A 255 12.96 -28.46 -3.59
CA ASN A 255 13.26 -29.32 -2.44
C ASN A 255 12.14 -29.32 -1.38
N ARG A 256 11.17 -28.40 -1.49
CA ARG A 256 9.99 -28.29 -0.62
C ARG A 256 8.68 -28.62 -1.31
N GLY A 257 8.73 -29.04 -2.57
CA GLY A 257 7.53 -29.31 -3.37
C GLY A 257 6.68 -28.04 -3.63
N LYS A 258 7.31 -26.87 -3.59
CA LYS A 258 6.66 -25.56 -3.73
C LYS A 258 7.07 -24.82 -5.02
N PHE A 259 7.85 -25.42 -5.88
CA PHE A 259 8.06 -24.92 -7.24
C PHE A 259 7.04 -25.57 -8.18
N VAL A 260 6.33 -24.75 -8.94
CA VAL A 260 5.26 -25.17 -9.85
C VAL A 260 5.48 -24.63 -11.26
N ASP A 261 4.98 -25.37 -12.25
CA ASP A 261 5.12 -25.04 -13.67
C ASP A 261 4.28 -23.83 -14.10
N PRO A 262 4.49 -23.29 -15.33
CA PRO A 262 3.78 -22.09 -15.80
C PRO A 262 2.25 -22.22 -15.93
N SER A 263 1.66 -23.40 -15.87
CA SER A 263 0.21 -23.59 -15.90
C SER A 263 -0.50 -23.19 -14.60
N TYR A 264 0.28 -23.03 -13.54
CA TYR A 264 -0.24 -22.56 -12.26
C TYR A 264 -0.69 -21.08 -12.35
N ILE A 265 -1.83 -20.79 -11.74
CA ILE A 265 -2.29 -19.40 -11.58
C ILE A 265 -1.73 -18.87 -10.26
N PRO A 266 -0.74 -17.96 -10.30
CA PRO A 266 -0.05 -17.55 -9.09
C PRO A 266 -0.90 -16.67 -8.16
N SER A 267 -0.64 -16.80 -6.88
CA SER A 267 -1.21 -15.96 -5.85
C SER A 267 -0.34 -14.70 -5.60
N PRO A 268 -0.92 -13.59 -5.14
CA PRO A 268 -0.13 -12.45 -4.69
C PRO A 268 0.90 -12.87 -3.63
N GLY A 269 2.17 -12.48 -3.83
CA GLY A 269 3.30 -12.83 -2.98
C GLY A 269 4.11 -14.04 -3.44
N ASP A 270 3.63 -14.82 -4.40
CA ASP A 270 4.44 -15.84 -5.02
C ASP A 270 5.62 -15.23 -5.79
N LEU A 271 6.72 -15.97 -5.93
CA LEU A 271 7.82 -15.59 -6.81
C LEU A 271 7.57 -16.12 -8.21
N ILE A 272 7.77 -15.28 -9.22
CA ILE A 272 7.70 -15.65 -10.63
C ILE A 272 9.11 -15.67 -11.21
N PHE A 273 9.46 -16.72 -11.93
CA PHE A 273 10.75 -16.90 -12.57
C PHE A 273 10.60 -16.86 -14.09
N PHE A 274 11.56 -16.24 -14.76
CA PHE A 274 11.56 -16.05 -16.20
C PHE A 274 12.82 -16.64 -16.82
N ASP A 275 12.67 -17.26 -17.99
CA ASP A 275 13.72 -17.67 -18.91
C ASP A 275 13.57 -16.84 -20.19
N TRP A 276 14.29 -15.69 -20.24
CA TRP A 276 14.27 -14.82 -21.40
C TRP A 276 15.10 -15.36 -22.56
N GLY A 277 16.13 -16.15 -22.23
CA GLY A 277 17.01 -16.77 -23.19
C GLY A 277 16.40 -17.99 -23.87
N ASN A 278 15.34 -18.57 -23.29
CA ASN A 278 14.74 -19.83 -23.70
C ASN A 278 15.77 -20.98 -23.79
N ASP A 279 16.69 -21.01 -22.82
CA ASP A 279 17.79 -21.98 -22.75
C ASP A 279 17.56 -23.03 -21.61
N GLY A 280 16.41 -22.97 -20.95
CA GLY A 280 16.03 -23.86 -19.86
C GLY A 280 16.57 -23.43 -18.50
N HIS A 281 17.09 -22.20 -18.38
CA HIS A 281 17.57 -21.63 -17.14
C HIS A 281 16.88 -20.31 -16.84
N ALA A 282 16.47 -20.10 -15.58
CA ALA A 282 15.83 -18.85 -15.20
C ALA A 282 16.85 -17.71 -15.07
N ASP A 283 16.62 -16.64 -15.85
CA ASP A 283 17.45 -15.43 -15.89
C ASP A 283 16.99 -14.37 -14.90
N HIS A 284 15.72 -14.40 -14.51
CA HIS A 284 15.10 -13.33 -13.78
C HIS A 284 14.06 -13.83 -12.78
N VAL A 285 13.82 -13.03 -11.74
CA VAL A 285 12.78 -13.29 -10.74
C VAL A 285 12.06 -11.99 -10.37
N GLY A 286 10.75 -12.10 -10.24
CA GLY A 286 9.88 -11.04 -9.74
C GLY A 286 8.98 -11.52 -8.60
N ILE A 287 8.29 -10.59 -7.97
CA ILE A 287 7.27 -10.83 -6.95
C ILE A 287 5.91 -10.59 -7.58
N VAL A 288 5.01 -11.57 -7.50
CA VAL A 288 3.64 -11.45 -8.02
C VAL A 288 2.86 -10.47 -7.15
N VAL A 289 2.32 -9.43 -7.77
CA VAL A 289 1.46 -8.43 -7.11
C VAL A 289 0.00 -8.82 -7.22
N SER A 290 -0.44 -9.21 -8.43
CA SER A 290 -1.83 -9.63 -8.68
C SER A 290 -1.95 -10.38 -10.00
N VAL A 291 -3.09 -11.04 -10.18
CA VAL A 291 -3.50 -11.65 -11.46
C VAL A 291 -4.86 -11.10 -11.84
N ALA A 292 -4.98 -10.61 -13.07
CA ALA A 292 -6.25 -10.12 -13.60
C ALA A 292 -6.26 -10.21 -15.13
N ASN A 293 -7.42 -10.49 -15.72
CA ASN A 293 -7.65 -10.46 -17.17
C ASN A 293 -6.63 -11.29 -17.99
N GLY A 294 -6.21 -12.46 -17.47
CA GLY A 294 -5.23 -13.33 -18.13
C GLY A 294 -3.79 -12.80 -18.07
N ARG A 295 -3.51 -11.84 -17.21
CA ARG A 295 -2.17 -11.27 -17.00
C ARG A 295 -1.74 -11.39 -15.54
N VAL A 296 -0.45 -11.61 -15.33
CA VAL A 296 0.22 -11.50 -14.03
C VAL A 296 0.93 -10.16 -13.96
N TYR A 297 0.67 -9.42 -12.89
CA TYR A 297 1.31 -8.14 -12.58
C TYR A 297 2.38 -8.39 -11.52
N THR A 298 3.56 -7.83 -11.75
CA THR A 298 4.75 -8.08 -10.92
C THR A 298 5.37 -6.78 -10.44
N ILE A 299 6.22 -6.90 -9.41
CA ILE A 299 7.20 -5.90 -9.02
C ILE A 299 8.59 -6.58 -9.02
N GLU A 300 9.56 -6.00 -9.71
CA GLU A 300 10.82 -6.64 -10.04
C GLU A 300 12.00 -5.75 -9.76
N GLY A 301 13.03 -6.29 -9.14
CA GLY A 301 14.34 -5.67 -9.05
C GLY A 301 15.16 -5.89 -10.32
N ASN A 302 16.10 -5.01 -10.62
CA ASN A 302 16.99 -5.08 -11.78
C ASN A 302 16.28 -5.07 -13.15
N SER A 303 15.04 -4.62 -13.19
CA SER A 303 14.31 -4.38 -14.43
C SER A 303 14.75 -3.04 -15.02
N SER A 304 15.60 -3.06 -16.04
CA SER A 304 16.32 -1.88 -16.55
C SER A 304 17.08 -1.12 -15.44
N ASP A 305 17.78 -1.86 -14.57
CA ASP A 305 18.56 -1.38 -13.43
C ASP A 305 17.79 -0.58 -12.39
N ARG A 306 16.48 -0.85 -12.25
CA ARG A 306 15.59 -0.26 -11.26
C ARG A 306 14.58 -1.29 -10.74
N VAL A 307 13.92 -0.93 -9.65
CA VAL A 307 12.70 -1.60 -9.21
C VAL A 307 11.54 -1.07 -10.06
N ARG A 308 10.82 -1.98 -10.76
CA ARG A 308 9.73 -1.62 -11.66
C ARG A 308 8.55 -2.56 -11.55
N ARG A 309 7.37 -2.01 -11.80
CA ARG A 309 6.18 -2.82 -12.12
C ARG A 309 6.22 -3.25 -13.57
N ASN A 310 5.90 -4.51 -13.80
CA ASN A 310 5.71 -5.09 -15.13
C ASN A 310 4.43 -5.92 -15.15
N ASP A 311 4.03 -6.35 -16.34
CA ASP A 311 2.93 -7.28 -16.50
C ASP A 311 3.16 -8.18 -17.72
N TYR A 312 2.72 -9.44 -17.59
CA TYR A 312 2.93 -10.49 -18.58
C TYR A 312 1.63 -11.24 -18.82
N SER A 313 1.46 -11.81 -20.03
CA SER A 313 0.42 -12.81 -20.25
C SER A 313 0.71 -14.04 -19.38
N LEU A 314 -0.31 -14.62 -18.73
CA LEU A 314 -0.16 -15.91 -18.03
C LEU A 314 0.33 -17.04 -18.95
N ASN A 315 0.09 -16.92 -20.27
CA ASN A 315 0.53 -17.88 -21.28
C ASN A 315 1.87 -17.49 -21.92
N SER A 316 2.64 -16.57 -21.32
CA SER A 316 3.95 -16.19 -21.87
C SER A 316 4.92 -17.36 -21.80
N SER A 317 5.55 -17.66 -22.94
CA SER A 317 6.59 -18.72 -23.02
C SER A 317 7.87 -18.35 -22.24
N SER A 318 8.01 -17.08 -21.83
CA SER A 318 9.14 -16.63 -20.99
C SER A 318 8.95 -16.97 -19.51
N ILE A 319 7.75 -17.35 -19.08
CA ILE A 319 7.54 -17.76 -17.69
C ILE A 319 8.10 -19.17 -17.50
N TYR A 320 9.11 -19.29 -16.64
CA TYR A 320 9.76 -20.56 -16.32
C TYR A 320 8.97 -21.35 -15.25
N GLY A 321 8.35 -20.66 -14.30
CA GLY A 321 7.55 -21.24 -13.23
C GLY A 321 7.41 -20.32 -12.04
N TYR A 322 6.88 -20.86 -10.96
CA TYR A 322 6.56 -20.09 -9.75
C TYR A 322 7.05 -20.79 -8.49
N GLY A 323 7.54 -20.00 -7.54
CA GLY A 323 7.79 -20.41 -6.17
C GLY A 323 6.61 -20.00 -5.28
N VAL A 324 5.87 -20.99 -4.77
CA VAL A 324 4.67 -20.77 -3.95
C VAL A 324 5.06 -20.44 -2.52
N VAL A 325 4.66 -19.24 -2.04
CA VAL A 325 5.05 -18.71 -0.72
C VAL A 325 4.00 -18.99 0.35
N GLY A 326 2.73 -19.14 -0.01
CA GLY A 326 1.60 -19.29 0.89
C GLY A 326 1.02 -20.65 1.01
#